data_3c85c5f4532d16c12346c6b80680b02f
#
_entry.id   3c85c5f4532d16c12346c6b80680b02f
#
_cell.length_a   1.000
_cell.length_b   1.000
_cell.length_c   1.000
_cell.angle_alpha   90.00
_cell.angle_beta   90.00
_cell.angle_gamma   90.00
#
_symmetry.space_group_name_H-M   'P 1'
#
loop_
_entity.id
_entity.type
_entity.pdbx_description
1 polymer ?
#
loop_
_entity_poly.entity_id
_entity_poly.type
_entity_poly.pdbx_seq_one_letter_code
_entity_poly.pdbx_strand_id
1 'polypeptide(L)'
;DSPMWQIVPSACDHVVIRNTNSLSRVVTGDGIDINGCQDVLIEDCFVRAADDCICIKSGRLPNPTTIRDVKDLIVQRCVIWNAEPGNAIEIGYGLMCQEITNLIFRDCDIIHCQYEGNMGGSAMSIHQADNAYIHDIHYENIRVEDVAQKLFDIKVLECKYTWVPVRGRIEDIYFKDIKVLN
;
A
#
# COMPACT_ATOMS: atom_id res chain seq x y z
N ASP A 1 -8.07 19.00 5.23
CA ASP A 1 -7.92 17.58 5.61
C ASP A 1 -9.16 16.81 5.16
N SER A 2 -8.99 15.75 4.40
CA SER A 2 -10.06 14.79 4.14
C SER A 2 -10.35 14.02 5.44
N PRO A 3 -11.62 13.76 5.77
CA PRO A 3 -11.96 12.92 6.93
C PRO A 3 -11.70 11.43 6.69
N MET A 4 -11.31 11.05 5.48
CA MET A 4 -11.01 9.69 5.03
C MET A 4 -9.81 9.70 4.07
N TRP A 5 -9.63 8.66 3.30
CA TRP A 5 -8.61 8.51 2.25
C TRP A 5 -8.58 9.73 1.33
N GLN A 6 -7.39 10.20 0.98
CA GLN A 6 -7.28 11.49 0.30
C GLN A 6 -7.33 11.39 -1.23
N ILE A 7 -6.57 10.47 -1.81
CA ILE A 7 -6.50 10.28 -3.26
C ILE A 7 -6.87 8.83 -3.57
N VAL A 8 -8.02 8.62 -4.20
CA VAL A 8 -8.60 7.27 -4.36
C VAL A 8 -9.07 7.03 -5.79
N PRO A 9 -8.15 6.78 -6.74
CA PRO A 9 -8.58 6.23 -8.03
C PRO A 9 -9.16 4.84 -7.82
N SER A 10 -10.32 4.59 -8.42
CA SER A 10 -11.04 3.34 -8.29
C SER A 10 -11.50 2.83 -9.63
N ALA A 11 -11.16 1.59 -9.97
CA ALA A 11 -11.48 0.94 -11.23
C ALA A 11 -11.06 1.75 -12.46
N CYS A 12 -9.91 2.42 -12.37
CA CYS A 12 -9.36 3.27 -13.42
C CYS A 12 -8.23 2.57 -14.16
N ASP A 13 -8.03 2.96 -15.41
CA ASP A 13 -6.90 2.57 -16.24
C ASP A 13 -6.09 3.82 -16.61
N HIS A 14 -4.76 3.67 -16.79
CA HIS A 14 -3.85 4.77 -17.14
C HIS A 14 -3.87 5.92 -16.13
N VAL A 15 -3.59 5.62 -14.86
CA VAL A 15 -3.56 6.60 -13.77
C VAL A 15 -2.16 7.15 -13.58
N VAL A 16 -2.02 8.47 -13.58
CA VAL A 16 -0.76 9.15 -13.27
C VAL A 16 -0.96 10.14 -12.12
N ILE A 17 -0.22 9.92 -11.03
CA ILE A 17 -0.17 10.82 -9.87
C ILE A 17 1.29 11.28 -9.74
N ARG A 18 1.55 12.56 -9.97
CA ARG A 18 2.92 13.10 -9.90
C ARG A 18 3.00 14.46 -9.26
N ASN A 19 4.15 14.77 -8.67
CA ASN A 19 4.43 16.07 -8.05
C ASN A 19 3.33 16.50 -7.07
N THR A 20 2.81 15.55 -6.29
CA THR A 20 1.66 15.77 -5.40
C THR A 20 2.09 15.64 -3.94
N ASN A 21 1.64 16.56 -3.09
CA ASN A 21 1.79 16.49 -1.65
C ASN A 21 0.47 16.08 -1.01
N SER A 22 0.40 14.87 -0.45
CA SER A 22 -0.75 14.37 0.30
C SER A 22 -0.44 14.43 1.79
N LEU A 23 -1.24 15.17 2.56
CA LEU A 23 -1.05 15.35 3.99
C LEU A 23 -2.33 15.01 4.75
N SER A 24 -2.31 13.98 5.58
CA SER A 24 -3.39 13.59 6.48
C SER A 24 -2.89 13.43 7.90
N ARG A 25 -3.79 13.68 8.87
CA ARG A 25 -3.55 13.44 10.29
C ARG A 25 -4.74 12.79 11.01
N VAL A 26 -5.73 12.38 10.27
CA VAL A 26 -6.89 11.66 10.84
C VAL A 26 -6.64 10.16 10.77
N VAL A 27 -7.09 9.44 11.78
CA VAL A 27 -6.83 7.99 11.97
C VAL A 27 -7.26 7.11 10.79
N THR A 28 -8.19 7.56 9.97
CA THR A 28 -8.66 6.86 8.75
C THR A 28 -8.21 7.57 7.47
N GLY A 29 -7.15 8.33 7.58
CA GLY A 29 -6.69 9.20 6.52
C GLY A 29 -5.50 8.62 5.79
N ASP A 30 -5.74 7.63 4.93
CA ASP A 30 -4.75 7.13 3.99
C ASP A 30 -4.33 8.22 3.00
N GLY A 31 -3.15 8.11 2.47
CA GLY A 31 -2.62 9.07 1.51
C GLY A 31 -3.11 8.82 0.10
N ILE A 32 -2.63 7.76 -0.53
CA ILE A 32 -2.97 7.36 -1.91
C ILE A 32 -3.41 5.89 -1.89
N ASP A 33 -4.68 5.66 -2.22
CA ASP A 33 -5.28 4.33 -2.31
C ASP A 33 -5.58 3.95 -3.75
N ILE A 34 -4.83 3.04 -4.29
CA ILE A 34 -5.09 2.48 -5.62
C ILE A 34 -6.05 1.31 -5.47
N ASN A 35 -7.28 1.46 -5.93
CA ASN A 35 -8.33 0.47 -5.76
C ASN A 35 -8.80 -0.11 -7.09
N GLY A 36 -8.34 -1.33 -7.42
CA GLY A 36 -8.72 -2.02 -8.65
C GLY A 36 -8.32 -1.29 -9.94
N CYS A 37 -7.14 -0.66 -9.96
CA CYS A 37 -6.64 0.08 -11.12
C CYS A 37 -5.53 -0.67 -11.85
N GLN A 38 -5.32 -0.33 -13.11
CA GLN A 38 -4.27 -0.90 -13.97
C GLN A 38 -3.51 0.21 -14.69
N ASP A 39 -2.25 -0.05 -15.01
CA ASP A 39 -1.33 0.92 -15.62
C ASP A 39 -1.26 2.21 -14.81
N VAL A 40 -0.64 2.12 -13.64
CA VAL A 40 -0.58 3.18 -12.65
C VAL A 40 0.86 3.68 -12.47
N LEU A 41 1.06 4.97 -12.52
CA LEU A 41 2.31 5.63 -12.17
C LEU A 41 2.10 6.63 -11.04
N ILE A 42 2.81 6.42 -9.93
CA ILE A 42 2.91 7.38 -8.82
C ILE A 42 4.37 7.81 -8.73
N GLU A 43 4.64 9.09 -8.92
CA GLU A 43 6.03 9.56 -8.92
C GLU A 43 6.22 10.98 -8.36
N ASP A 44 7.39 11.21 -7.80
CA ASP A 44 7.81 12.53 -7.31
C ASP A 44 6.80 13.13 -6.29
N CYS A 45 6.24 12.27 -5.43
CA CYS A 45 5.23 12.65 -4.45
C CYS A 45 5.79 12.70 -3.03
N PHE A 46 5.25 13.59 -2.20
CA PHE A 46 5.40 13.54 -0.76
C PHE A 46 4.09 13.09 -0.13
N VAL A 47 4.13 11.98 0.60
CA VAL A 47 2.93 11.40 1.22
C VAL A 47 3.13 11.29 2.72
N ARG A 48 2.37 12.09 3.48
CA ARG A 48 2.28 11.98 4.92
C ARG A 48 0.86 11.60 5.32
N ALA A 49 0.70 10.45 5.92
CA ALA A 49 -0.61 9.92 6.33
C ALA A 49 -0.58 9.43 7.78
N ALA A 50 -1.73 9.49 8.42
CA ALA A 50 -1.91 8.89 9.75
C ALA A 50 -2.28 7.40 9.64
N ASP A 51 -2.97 6.99 8.58
CA ASP A 51 -3.17 5.60 8.21
C ASP A 51 -2.17 5.24 7.08
N ASP A 52 -2.46 4.31 6.19
CA ASP A 52 -1.53 3.88 5.14
C ASP A 52 -1.14 5.04 4.21
N CYS A 53 0.15 5.19 3.90
CA CYS A 53 0.57 6.27 3.02
C CYS A 53 0.29 5.96 1.56
N ILE A 54 0.78 4.82 1.06
CA ILE A 54 0.48 4.33 -0.29
C ILE A 54 -0.09 2.92 -0.13
N CYS A 55 -1.35 2.76 -0.51
CA CYS A 55 -2.07 1.53 -0.31
C CYS A 55 -2.66 0.96 -1.60
N ILE A 56 -2.52 -0.34 -1.77
CA ILE A 56 -3.05 -1.08 -2.90
C ILE A 56 -4.21 -1.95 -2.40
N LYS A 57 -5.38 -1.71 -2.96
CA LYS A 57 -6.64 -2.37 -2.58
C LYS A 57 -7.40 -2.83 -3.81
N SER A 58 -8.35 -3.72 -3.62
CA SER A 58 -9.37 -4.06 -4.63
C SER A 58 -10.66 -4.53 -3.97
N GLY A 59 -11.67 -3.68 -3.99
CA GLY A 59 -13.04 -4.10 -3.68
C GLY A 59 -13.72 -3.50 -2.48
N ARG A 60 -13.11 -2.61 -1.70
CA ARG A 60 -13.74 -2.11 -0.48
C ARG A 60 -14.15 -0.64 -0.48
N LEU A 61 -14.54 -0.09 -1.57
CA LEU A 61 -15.31 1.16 -1.53
C LEU A 61 -16.81 0.85 -1.50
N PRO A 62 -17.66 1.83 -1.14
CA PRO A 62 -19.11 1.60 -0.99
C PRO A 62 -19.83 1.01 -2.20
N ASN A 63 -19.11 0.79 -3.29
CA ASN A 63 -19.65 0.20 -4.51
C ASN A 63 -18.91 -1.10 -4.88
N PRO A 64 -19.52 -2.27 -4.62
CA PRO A 64 -18.93 -3.58 -4.91
C PRO A 64 -18.72 -3.86 -6.41
N THR A 65 -19.19 -2.99 -7.30
CA THR A 65 -19.01 -3.16 -8.75
C THR A 65 -17.60 -2.86 -9.24
N THR A 66 -16.71 -2.44 -8.35
CA THR A 66 -15.34 -2.02 -8.69
C THR A 66 -14.25 -3.01 -8.31
N ILE A 67 -14.60 -4.28 -8.01
CA ILE A 67 -13.62 -5.34 -7.78
C ILE A 67 -12.93 -5.66 -9.10
N ARG A 68 -11.65 -5.26 -9.22
CA ARG A 68 -10.82 -5.48 -10.40
C ARG A 68 -9.41 -5.84 -9.98
N ASP A 69 -8.72 -6.60 -10.81
CA ASP A 69 -7.30 -6.86 -10.64
C ASP A 69 -6.49 -5.58 -10.64
N VAL A 70 -5.41 -5.57 -9.87
CA VAL A 70 -4.42 -4.49 -9.88
C VAL A 70 -3.17 -4.98 -10.58
N LYS A 71 -2.80 -4.31 -11.66
CA LYS A 71 -1.68 -4.71 -12.52
C LYS A 71 -0.90 -3.51 -13.01
N ASP A 72 0.40 -3.74 -13.29
CA ASP A 72 1.24 -2.76 -13.96
C ASP A 72 1.30 -1.42 -13.20
N LEU A 73 1.78 -1.47 -11.96
CA LEU A 73 1.88 -0.30 -11.09
C LEU A 73 3.34 0.02 -10.78
N ILE A 74 3.71 1.28 -10.91
CA ILE A 74 5.01 1.80 -10.49
C ILE A 74 4.83 2.94 -9.49
N VAL A 75 5.49 2.81 -8.34
CA VAL A 75 5.69 3.89 -7.37
C VAL A 75 7.18 4.21 -7.34
N GLN A 76 7.54 5.45 -7.63
CA GLN A 76 8.96 5.82 -7.69
C GLN A 76 9.24 7.25 -7.22
N ARG A 77 10.43 7.45 -6.67
CA ARG A 77 10.94 8.76 -6.23
C ARG A 77 9.97 9.50 -5.29
N CYS A 78 9.33 8.74 -4.41
CA CYS A 78 8.43 9.28 -3.42
C CYS A 78 9.10 9.37 -2.05
N VAL A 79 8.73 10.37 -1.28
CA VAL A 79 9.07 10.50 0.13
C VAL A 79 7.83 10.22 0.96
N ILE A 80 7.95 9.26 1.88
CA ILE A 80 6.84 8.68 2.60
C ILE A 80 7.04 8.85 4.10
N TRP A 81 6.02 9.36 4.76
CA TRP A 81 5.96 9.53 6.21
C TRP A 81 4.64 8.99 6.76
N ASN A 82 4.66 7.80 7.33
CA ASN A 82 3.51 7.29 8.06
C ASN A 82 3.57 7.76 9.52
N ALA A 83 2.53 8.43 9.98
CA ALA A 83 2.46 8.89 11.37
C ALA A 83 1.99 7.77 12.31
N GLU A 84 0.70 7.49 12.40
CA GLU A 84 0.10 6.44 13.22
C GLU A 84 -1.43 6.51 13.10
N PRO A 85 -2.18 5.38 12.97
CA PRO A 85 -1.73 4.02 12.67
C PRO A 85 -1.39 3.82 11.19
N GLY A 86 -1.13 2.60 10.74
CA GLY A 86 -1.00 2.24 9.33
C GLY A 86 0.43 1.89 8.93
N ASN A 87 0.67 1.86 7.64
CA ASN A 87 1.92 1.45 7.03
C ASN A 87 2.43 2.51 6.05
N ALA A 88 3.73 2.49 5.75
CA ALA A 88 4.23 3.40 4.72
C ALA A 88 3.80 2.92 3.33
N ILE A 89 4.00 1.64 3.02
CA ILE A 89 3.49 0.99 1.80
C ILE A 89 2.70 -0.25 2.21
N GLU A 90 1.45 -0.34 1.78
CA GLU A 90 0.55 -1.45 2.10
C GLU A 90 -0.05 -2.07 0.82
N ILE A 91 -0.02 -3.39 0.72
CA ILE A 91 -0.87 -4.17 -0.18
C ILE A 91 -1.87 -4.91 0.71
N GLY A 92 -3.06 -4.35 0.86
CA GLY A 92 -4.08 -4.84 1.80
C GLY A 92 -4.85 -3.70 2.47
N TYR A 93 -5.68 -3.96 3.37
CA TYR A 93 -6.65 -5.06 3.34
C TYR A 93 -7.71 -4.82 2.26
N GLY A 94 -8.61 -5.79 2.04
CA GLY A 94 -9.64 -5.66 1.01
C GLY A 94 -9.10 -6.00 -0.37
N LEU A 95 -8.72 -7.26 -0.56
CA LEU A 95 -8.09 -7.78 -1.76
C LEU A 95 -8.99 -8.88 -2.35
N MET A 96 -10.19 -8.47 -2.81
CA MET A 96 -11.22 -9.38 -3.30
C MET A 96 -11.14 -9.68 -4.80
N CYS A 97 -10.16 -9.13 -5.51
CA CYS A 97 -9.90 -9.41 -6.91
C CYS A 97 -9.31 -10.82 -7.12
N GLN A 98 -9.06 -11.17 -8.37
CA GLN A 98 -8.40 -12.43 -8.70
C GLN A 98 -6.89 -12.32 -8.56
N GLU A 99 -6.30 -11.20 -9.02
CA GLU A 99 -4.85 -11.08 -9.14
C GLU A 99 -4.35 -9.65 -8.81
N ILE A 100 -3.20 -9.60 -8.16
CA ILE A 100 -2.42 -8.38 -7.96
C ILE A 100 -0.99 -8.72 -8.41
N THR A 101 -0.51 -8.07 -9.46
CA THR A 101 0.75 -8.46 -10.09
C THR A 101 1.46 -7.32 -10.80
N ASN A 102 2.77 -7.50 -11.02
CA ASN A 102 3.63 -6.52 -11.67
C ASN A 102 3.60 -5.16 -10.98
N LEU A 103 3.87 -5.15 -9.67
CA LEU A 103 3.97 -3.92 -8.89
C LEU A 103 5.43 -3.64 -8.55
N ILE A 104 5.89 -2.43 -8.84
CA ILE A 104 7.25 -1.98 -8.60
C ILE A 104 7.25 -0.74 -7.71
N PHE A 105 7.83 -0.86 -6.53
CA PHE A 105 8.11 0.24 -5.61
C PHE A 105 9.61 0.50 -5.64
N ARG A 106 10.06 1.65 -6.13
CA ARG A 106 11.49 1.91 -6.30
C ARG A 106 11.91 3.34 -6.03
N ASP A 107 13.19 3.49 -5.69
CA ASP A 107 13.81 4.80 -5.51
C ASP A 107 13.06 5.70 -4.51
N CYS A 108 12.51 5.12 -3.44
CA CYS A 108 11.68 5.81 -2.46
C CYS A 108 12.41 5.96 -1.12
N ASP A 109 12.02 7.00 -0.38
CA ASP A 109 12.47 7.26 0.98
C ASP A 109 11.30 7.12 1.95
N ILE A 110 11.38 6.15 2.85
CA ILE A 110 10.47 6.02 3.99
C ILE A 110 11.17 6.66 5.18
N ILE A 111 10.87 7.93 5.44
CA ILE A 111 11.57 8.71 6.47
C ILE A 111 11.00 8.52 7.87
N HIS A 112 9.80 7.98 7.99
CA HIS A 112 9.16 7.66 9.26
C HIS A 112 8.04 6.64 9.09
N CYS A 113 7.95 5.66 10.02
CA CYS A 113 6.84 4.71 10.07
C CYS A 113 6.66 4.22 11.52
N GLN A 114 5.59 4.66 12.18
CA GLN A 114 5.44 4.57 13.63
C GLN A 114 4.29 3.68 14.10
N TYR A 115 3.73 2.82 13.29
CA TYR A 115 2.58 2.05 13.78
C TYR A 115 2.93 1.10 14.92
N GLU A 116 2.28 1.26 16.06
CA GLU A 116 2.46 0.47 17.29
C GLU A 116 1.23 -0.40 17.64
N GLY A 117 0.28 -0.56 16.74
CA GLY A 117 -0.96 -1.30 17.00
C GLY A 117 -0.81 -2.83 16.99
N ASN A 118 -1.81 -3.50 17.55
CA ASN A 118 -1.84 -4.96 17.68
C ASN A 118 -1.90 -5.73 16.36
N MET A 119 -2.27 -5.08 15.27
CA MET A 119 -2.38 -5.70 13.94
C MET A 119 -1.04 -5.81 13.21
N GLY A 120 -0.03 -5.15 13.76
CA GLY A 120 1.29 -5.07 13.15
C GLY A 120 1.32 -4.06 12.02
N GLY A 121 2.22 -3.10 12.11
CA GLY A 121 2.56 -2.15 11.06
C GLY A 121 3.97 -2.36 10.58
N SER A 122 4.28 -1.89 9.41
CA SER A 122 5.64 -1.94 8.88
C SER A 122 5.88 -0.86 7.82
N ALA A 123 7.15 -0.70 7.47
CA ALA A 123 7.50 0.14 6.34
C ALA A 123 6.91 -0.40 5.03
N MET A 124 6.94 -1.73 4.85
CA MET A 124 6.43 -2.41 3.66
C MET A 124 5.61 -3.64 4.08
N SER A 125 4.32 -3.63 3.79
CA SER A 125 3.38 -4.68 4.22
C SER A 125 2.65 -5.31 3.05
N ILE A 126 2.37 -6.60 3.18
CA ILE A 126 1.41 -7.33 2.33
C ILE A 126 0.49 -8.13 3.27
N HIS A 127 -0.72 -7.67 3.46
CA HIS A 127 -1.70 -8.29 4.33
C HIS A 127 -2.84 -8.90 3.51
N GLN A 128 -2.63 -10.14 3.07
CA GLN A 128 -3.62 -10.89 2.28
C GLN A 128 -4.69 -11.48 3.18
N ALA A 129 -5.81 -10.77 3.31
CA ALA A 129 -6.95 -11.19 4.13
C ALA A 129 -8.13 -11.74 3.31
N ASP A 130 -8.09 -11.70 2.00
CA ASP A 130 -9.14 -12.14 1.09
C ASP A 130 -8.63 -13.18 0.08
N ASN A 131 -9.07 -13.18 -1.16
CA ASN A 131 -8.81 -14.25 -2.12
C ASN A 131 -7.84 -13.92 -3.26
N ALA A 132 -7.28 -12.73 -3.32
CA ALA A 132 -6.37 -12.38 -4.41
C ALA A 132 -5.11 -13.25 -4.44
N TYR A 133 -4.65 -13.57 -5.62
CA TYR A 133 -3.30 -14.07 -5.86
C TYR A 133 -2.34 -12.89 -6.06
N ILE A 134 -1.41 -12.72 -5.12
CA ILE A 134 -0.46 -11.62 -5.10
C ILE A 134 0.90 -12.17 -5.51
N HIS A 135 1.48 -11.66 -6.58
CA HIS A 135 2.79 -12.10 -7.05
C HIS A 135 3.49 -11.06 -7.91
N ASP A 136 4.76 -11.28 -8.18
CA ASP A 136 5.59 -10.38 -8.98
C ASP A 136 5.60 -8.95 -8.40
N ILE A 137 5.97 -8.87 -7.13
CA ILE A 137 6.04 -7.61 -6.38
C ILE A 137 7.51 -7.27 -6.10
N HIS A 138 7.93 -6.10 -6.51
CA HIS A 138 9.32 -5.66 -6.41
C HIS A 138 9.46 -4.42 -5.53
N TYR A 139 10.37 -4.50 -4.56
CA TYR A 139 10.82 -3.38 -3.75
C TYR A 139 12.30 -3.15 -4.03
N GLU A 140 12.66 -2.03 -4.68
CA GLU A 140 14.01 -1.77 -5.17
C GLU A 140 14.53 -0.40 -4.74
N ASN A 141 15.77 -0.34 -4.26
CA ASN A 141 16.45 0.89 -3.86
C ASN A 141 15.58 1.77 -2.95
N ILE A 142 15.10 1.19 -1.85
CA ILE A 142 14.31 1.91 -0.84
C ILE A 142 15.18 2.21 0.37
N ARG A 143 15.18 3.48 0.80
CA ARG A 143 15.84 3.93 2.03
C ARG A 143 14.80 4.08 3.13
N VAL A 144 15.13 3.55 4.31
CA VAL A 144 14.25 3.59 5.46
C VAL A 144 15.01 4.19 6.63
N GLU A 145 14.52 5.29 7.20
CA GLU A 145 15.21 6.00 8.27
C GLU A 145 14.69 5.58 9.65
N ASP A 146 13.42 5.79 9.93
CA ASP A 146 12.83 5.58 11.24
C ASP A 146 11.63 4.63 11.15
N VAL A 147 11.80 3.42 11.69
CA VAL A 147 10.74 2.39 11.74
C VAL A 147 10.61 1.86 13.15
N ALA A 148 9.48 2.12 13.79
CA ALA A 148 9.26 1.71 15.18
C ALA A 148 9.03 0.21 15.39
N GLN A 149 8.53 -0.53 14.38
CA GLN A 149 8.22 -1.96 14.53
C GLN A 149 8.92 -2.85 13.51
N LYS A 150 8.40 -2.95 12.31
CA LYS A 150 8.86 -3.92 11.32
C LYS A 150 9.30 -3.24 10.04
N LEU A 151 10.35 -3.74 9.44
CA LEU A 151 10.72 -3.34 8.10
C LEU A 151 9.75 -3.96 7.08
N PHE A 152 9.43 -5.26 7.26
CA PHE A 152 8.49 -6.01 6.43
C PHE A 152 7.48 -6.74 7.27
N ASP A 153 6.20 -6.75 6.84
CA ASP A 153 5.15 -7.60 7.42
C ASP A 153 4.32 -8.25 6.30
N ILE A 154 4.69 -9.47 5.93
CA ILE A 154 4.08 -10.19 4.81
C ILE A 154 3.36 -11.43 5.36
N LYS A 155 2.04 -11.50 5.17
CA LYS A 155 1.27 -12.61 5.71
C LYS A 155 -0.08 -12.82 5.02
N VAL A 156 -0.50 -14.07 4.99
CA VAL A 156 -1.88 -14.46 4.73
C VAL A 156 -2.57 -14.64 6.09
N LEU A 157 -3.68 -13.96 6.29
CA LEU A 157 -4.33 -13.92 7.60
C LEU A 157 -5.86 -13.86 7.50
N GLU A 158 -6.51 -14.12 8.63
CA GLU A 158 -7.92 -13.79 8.85
C GLU A 158 -8.02 -12.74 9.96
N CYS A 159 -8.81 -11.70 9.72
CA CYS A 159 -8.97 -10.60 10.67
C CYS A 159 -10.32 -9.89 10.48
N LYS A 160 -10.55 -8.82 11.23
CA LYS A 160 -11.79 -8.02 11.11
C LYS A 160 -12.02 -7.38 9.74
N TYR A 161 -10.99 -7.38 8.89
CA TYR A 161 -11.04 -6.84 7.51
C TYR A 161 -11.11 -7.94 6.44
N THR A 162 -11.39 -9.17 6.83
CA THR A 162 -11.62 -10.29 5.93
C THR A 162 -13.05 -10.26 5.41
N TRP A 163 -13.22 -10.28 4.11
CA TRP A 163 -14.54 -10.14 3.45
C TRP A 163 -15.02 -11.43 2.76
N VAL A 164 -14.09 -12.27 2.35
CA VAL A 164 -14.42 -13.53 1.69
C VAL A 164 -13.87 -14.72 2.47
N PRO A 165 -14.54 -15.91 2.42
CA PRO A 165 -14.15 -17.05 3.25
C PRO A 165 -12.87 -17.76 2.80
N VAL A 166 -12.43 -17.55 1.57
CA VAL A 166 -11.24 -18.19 0.99
C VAL A 166 -10.06 -17.26 1.06
N ARG A 167 -8.90 -17.76 1.50
CA ARG A 167 -7.64 -17.00 1.47
C ARG A 167 -6.94 -17.23 0.14
N GLY A 168 -6.40 -16.15 -0.41
CA GLY A 168 -5.50 -16.17 -1.54
C GLY A 168 -4.09 -16.59 -1.14
N ARG A 169 -3.13 -16.24 -1.96
CA ARG A 169 -1.72 -16.58 -1.74
C ARG A 169 -0.79 -15.43 -2.13
N ILE A 170 0.44 -15.50 -1.61
CA ILE A 170 1.50 -14.54 -1.89
C ILE A 170 2.71 -15.33 -2.40
N GLU A 171 3.24 -14.96 -3.56
CA GLU A 171 4.41 -15.58 -4.18
C GLU A 171 5.28 -14.51 -4.86
N ASP A 172 6.51 -14.82 -5.19
CA ASP A 172 7.39 -14.01 -6.02
C ASP A 172 7.51 -12.55 -5.53
N ILE A 173 7.94 -12.37 -4.28
CA ILE A 173 8.18 -11.05 -3.68
C ILE A 173 9.69 -10.80 -3.63
N TYR A 174 10.12 -9.72 -4.23
CA TYR A 174 11.54 -9.40 -4.42
C TYR A 174 11.93 -8.13 -3.65
N PHE A 175 13.04 -8.21 -2.91
CA PHE A 175 13.64 -7.08 -2.20
C PHE A 175 15.07 -6.91 -2.69
N LYS A 176 15.40 -5.72 -3.17
CA LYS A 176 16.71 -5.40 -3.70
C LYS A 176 17.16 -4.02 -3.24
N ASP A 177 18.37 -3.93 -2.76
CA ASP A 177 18.98 -2.66 -2.32
C ASP A 177 18.13 -1.89 -1.29
N ILE A 178 17.60 -2.59 -0.28
CA ILE A 178 16.89 -1.98 0.84
C ILE A 178 17.89 -1.55 1.90
N LYS A 179 17.89 -0.27 2.25
CA LYS A 179 18.84 0.33 3.19
C LYS A 179 18.11 0.90 4.39
N VAL A 180 18.45 0.42 5.57
CA VAL A 180 18.03 1.03 6.84
C VAL A 180 19.12 1.99 7.28
N LEU A 181 18.77 3.25 7.48
CA LEU A 181 19.66 4.32 7.89
C LEU A 181 19.44 4.55 9.39
N ASN A 182 20.51 4.59 10.15
CA ASN A 182 20.49 4.85 11.60
C ASN A 182 20.99 6.27 11.87
#